data_0f7c34913215a1dc5a808d801b33814b
#
_entry.id   0f7c34913215a1dc5a808d801b33814b
#
_cell.length_a   1.000
_cell.length_b   1.000
_cell.length_c   1.000
_cell.angle_alpha   90.00
_cell.angle_beta   90.00
_cell.angle_gamma   90.00
#
_symmetry.space_group_name_H-M   'P 1'
#
loop_
_entity.id
_entity.type
_entity.pdbx_description
1 polymer ?
#
loop_
_entity_poly.entity_id
_entity_poly.type
_entity_poly.pdbx_seq_one_letter_code
_entity_poly.pdbx_strand_id
1 'polypeptide(L)'
;MTPSTYFGLLAEFGTAHVPVVEIGAKYFGLSEKEAKRKASSNDFPFPVFRIGTEKSTWVADIADVANYIDKVKEKAKKEYSLAN
;
A
#
# COMPACT_ATOMS: atom_id res chain seq x y z
N MET A 1 8.62 -10.27 -1.91
CA MET A 1 7.16 -10.41 -2.17
C MET A 1 6.80 -11.87 -2.36
N THR A 2 5.76 -12.33 -1.69
CA THR A 2 5.25 -13.67 -1.95
C THR A 2 4.17 -13.59 -3.03
N PRO A 3 4.11 -14.56 -3.96
CA PRO A 3 3.07 -14.54 -4.98
C PRO A 3 1.65 -14.53 -4.41
N SER A 4 1.41 -15.21 -3.29
CA SER A 4 0.08 -15.24 -2.65
C SER A 4 -0.37 -13.86 -2.17
N THR A 5 0.53 -13.05 -1.62
CA THR A 5 0.20 -11.68 -1.19
C THR A 5 -0.14 -10.81 -2.40
N TYR A 6 0.68 -10.90 -3.44
CA TYR A 6 0.46 -10.16 -4.68
C TYR A 6 -0.89 -10.50 -5.31
N PHE A 7 -1.17 -11.78 -5.51
CA PHE A 7 -2.42 -12.21 -6.13
C PHE A 7 -3.64 -11.93 -5.27
N GLY A 8 -3.50 -12.01 -3.95
CA GLY A 8 -4.57 -11.65 -3.02
C GLY A 8 -4.96 -10.18 -3.14
N LEU A 9 -3.97 -9.30 -3.18
CA LEU A 9 -4.19 -7.87 -3.36
C LEU A 9 -4.78 -7.55 -4.73
N LEU A 10 -4.25 -8.20 -5.77
CA LEU A 10 -4.75 -8.01 -7.13
C LEU A 10 -6.22 -8.42 -7.23
N ALA A 11 -6.60 -9.52 -6.62
CA ALA A 11 -7.98 -9.98 -6.59
C ALA A 11 -8.88 -8.99 -5.83
N GLU A 12 -8.37 -8.44 -4.73
CA GLU A 12 -9.12 -7.53 -3.87
C GLU A 12 -9.35 -6.17 -4.52
N PHE A 13 -8.33 -5.59 -5.11
CA PHE A 13 -8.42 -4.26 -5.70
C PHE A 13 -8.76 -4.27 -7.18
N GLY A 14 -8.54 -5.39 -7.86
CA GLY A 14 -8.88 -5.56 -9.27
C GLY A 14 -8.00 -4.81 -10.25
N THR A 15 -6.85 -4.30 -9.81
CA THR A 15 -5.95 -3.53 -10.67
C THR A 15 -4.51 -3.61 -10.15
N ALA A 16 -3.55 -3.48 -11.06
CA ALA A 16 -2.13 -3.47 -10.70
C ALA A 16 -1.66 -2.14 -10.09
N HIS A 17 -2.37 -1.07 -10.36
CA HIS A 17 -2.07 0.27 -9.84
C HIS A 17 -3.28 0.80 -9.08
N VAL A 18 -3.17 0.81 -7.76
CA VAL A 18 -4.31 1.11 -6.88
C VAL A 18 -4.26 2.56 -6.41
N PRO A 19 -5.39 3.29 -6.49
CA PRO A 19 -5.44 4.64 -5.92
C PRO A 19 -5.05 4.63 -4.44
N VAL A 20 -4.17 5.54 -4.04
CA VAL A 20 -3.70 5.62 -2.65
C VAL A 20 -4.83 5.94 -1.67
N VAL A 21 -5.90 6.56 -2.14
CA VAL A 21 -7.08 6.84 -1.32
C VAL A 21 -7.70 5.53 -0.83
N GLU A 22 -7.79 4.52 -1.69
CA GLU A 22 -8.32 3.21 -1.32
C GLU A 22 -7.41 2.47 -0.35
N ILE A 23 -6.11 2.48 -0.62
CA ILE A 23 -5.12 1.84 0.25
C ILE A 23 -5.09 2.55 1.61
N GLY A 24 -5.10 3.87 1.60
CA GLY A 24 -5.08 4.67 2.81
C GLY A 24 -6.30 4.40 3.70
N ALA A 25 -7.48 4.34 3.11
CA ALA A 25 -8.70 4.05 3.86
C ALA A 25 -8.70 2.64 4.44
N LYS A 26 -8.25 1.67 3.66
CA LYS A 26 -8.32 0.26 4.06
C LYS A 26 -7.27 -0.14 5.10
N TYR A 27 -6.03 0.29 4.91
CA TYR A 27 -4.92 -0.19 5.73
C TYR A 27 -4.36 0.83 6.72
N PHE A 28 -4.59 2.12 6.48
CA PHE A 28 -3.99 3.18 7.30
C PHE A 28 -5.01 4.04 8.03
N GLY A 29 -6.29 3.80 7.81
CA GLY A 29 -7.34 4.57 8.46
C GLY A 29 -7.36 6.05 8.08
N LEU A 30 -6.92 6.38 6.87
CA LEU A 30 -6.82 7.76 6.42
C LEU A 30 -8.07 8.20 5.67
N SER A 31 -8.44 9.47 5.83
CA SER A 31 -9.44 10.10 4.98
C SER A 31 -8.85 10.35 3.59
N GLU A 32 -9.71 10.62 2.62
CA GLU A 32 -9.26 10.95 1.26
C GLU A 32 -8.29 12.12 1.26
N LYS A 33 -8.60 13.18 2.00
CA LYS A 33 -7.77 14.37 2.11
C LYS A 33 -6.39 14.03 2.70
N GLU A 34 -6.37 13.23 3.76
CA GLU A 34 -5.12 12.82 4.41
C GLU A 34 -4.26 11.95 3.50
N ALA A 35 -4.90 11.02 2.78
CA ALA A 35 -4.19 10.16 1.83
C ALA A 35 -3.54 10.97 0.72
N LYS A 36 -4.26 11.94 0.16
CA LYS A 36 -3.73 12.82 -0.88
C LYS A 36 -2.58 13.67 -0.36
N ARG A 37 -2.68 14.18 0.85
CA ARG A 37 -1.63 14.98 1.47
C ARG A 37 -0.36 14.15 1.68
N LYS A 38 -0.50 12.94 2.20
CA LYS A 38 0.63 12.03 2.42
C LYS A 38 1.29 11.63 1.11
N ALA A 39 0.51 11.39 0.07
CA ALA A 39 1.05 11.08 -1.26
C ALA A 39 1.87 12.24 -1.81
N SER A 40 1.35 13.46 -1.67
CA SER A 40 2.03 14.67 -2.12
C SER A 40 3.34 14.89 -1.36
N SER A 41 3.41 14.51 -0.10
CA SER A 41 4.62 14.63 0.73
C SER A 41 5.53 13.41 0.63
N ASN A 42 5.19 12.44 -0.21
CA ASN A 42 5.94 11.19 -0.37
C ASN A 42 6.09 10.45 0.96
N ASP A 43 5.02 10.41 1.74
CA ASP A 43 5.03 9.93 3.12
C ASP A 43 4.33 8.56 3.31
N PHE A 44 4.29 7.75 2.26
CA PHE A 44 3.86 6.36 2.34
C PHE A 44 5.08 5.44 2.42
N PRO A 45 4.95 4.25 3.01
CA PRO A 45 6.08 3.30 3.14
C PRO A 45 6.39 2.54 1.85
N PHE A 46 5.84 2.97 0.74
CA PHE A 46 6.09 2.44 -0.60
C PHE A 46 5.98 3.58 -1.60
N PRO A 47 6.55 3.44 -2.80
CA PRO A 47 6.46 4.51 -3.81
C PRO A 47 5.01 4.78 -4.22
N VAL A 48 4.68 6.06 -4.35
CA VAL A 48 3.40 6.50 -4.91
C VAL A 48 3.69 7.48 -6.03
N PHE A 49 2.84 7.48 -7.05
CA PHE A 49 3.09 8.29 -8.24
C PHE A 49 1.80 8.60 -8.98
N ARG A 50 1.88 9.51 -9.92
CA ARG A 50 0.80 9.85 -10.84
C ARG A 50 1.18 9.35 -12.22
N ILE A 51 0.28 8.62 -12.86
CA ILE A 51 0.55 8.05 -14.19
C ILE A 51 0.46 9.12 -15.27
N GLY A 52 -0.42 10.08 -15.10
CA GLY A 52 -0.62 11.14 -16.09
C GLY A 52 -0.11 12.50 -15.63
N THR A 53 -0.96 13.51 -15.76
CA THR A 53 -0.64 14.90 -15.39
C THR A 53 -0.77 15.12 -13.88
N GLU A 54 -0.47 16.34 -13.43
CA GLU A 54 -0.63 16.76 -12.03
C GLU A 54 -2.05 16.59 -11.49
N LYS A 55 -3.04 16.49 -12.40
CA LYS A 55 -4.43 16.30 -12.01
C LYS A 55 -4.82 14.82 -11.90
N SER A 56 -3.89 13.92 -12.25
CA SER A 56 -4.13 12.48 -12.18
C SER A 56 -4.16 12.00 -10.74
N THR A 57 -4.85 10.88 -10.52
CA THR A 57 -4.93 10.24 -9.21
C THR A 57 -3.57 9.67 -8.80
N TRP A 58 -3.23 9.82 -7.54
CA TRP A 58 -2.07 9.15 -6.96
C TRP A 58 -2.34 7.65 -6.84
N VAL A 59 -1.39 6.85 -7.29
CA VAL A 59 -1.51 5.39 -7.28
C VAL A 59 -0.24 4.75 -6.70
N ALA A 60 -0.36 3.50 -6.28
CA ALA A 60 0.76 2.66 -5.88
C ALA A 60 0.71 1.36 -6.67
N ASP A 61 1.89 0.82 -6.97
CA ASP A 61 2.01 -0.48 -7.61
C ASP A 61 1.68 -1.58 -6.60
N ILE A 62 0.82 -2.52 -6.96
CA ILE A 62 0.43 -3.63 -6.09
C ILE A 62 1.66 -4.43 -5.62
N ALA A 63 2.68 -4.57 -6.48
CA ALA A 63 3.89 -5.28 -6.09
C ALA A 63 4.61 -4.60 -4.92
N ASP A 64 4.68 -3.27 -4.92
CA ASP A 64 5.29 -2.51 -3.83
C ASP A 64 4.49 -2.61 -2.54
N VAL A 65 3.17 -2.57 -2.65
CA VAL A 65 2.28 -2.73 -1.50
C VAL A 65 2.42 -4.14 -0.92
N ALA A 66 2.49 -5.17 -1.78
CA ALA A 66 2.68 -6.55 -1.36
C ALA A 66 4.01 -6.73 -0.61
N ASN A 67 5.09 -6.13 -1.11
CA ASN A 67 6.39 -6.16 -0.44
C ASN A 67 6.32 -5.55 0.96
N TYR A 68 5.66 -4.43 1.08
CA TYR A 68 5.47 -3.77 2.37
C TYR A 68 4.68 -4.65 3.34
N ILE A 69 3.58 -5.23 2.89
CA ILE A 69 2.74 -6.11 3.72
C ILE A 69 3.54 -7.33 4.18
N ASP A 70 4.34 -7.93 3.29
CA ASP A 70 5.17 -9.08 3.65
C ASP A 70 6.19 -8.73 4.74
N LYS A 71 6.80 -7.54 4.66
CA LYS A 71 7.74 -7.07 5.69
C LYS A 71 7.06 -6.87 7.03
N VAL A 72 5.88 -6.28 7.03
CA VAL A 72 5.10 -6.07 8.26
C VAL A 72 4.71 -7.40 8.89
N LYS A 73 4.28 -8.36 8.07
CA LYS A 73 3.91 -9.70 8.53
C LYS A 73 5.11 -10.43 9.14
N GLU A 74 6.27 -10.34 8.50
CA GLU A 74 7.49 -10.98 8.98
C GLU A 74 7.91 -10.41 10.33
N LYS A 75 7.86 -9.09 10.47
CA LYS A 75 8.18 -8.42 11.73
C LYS A 75 7.21 -8.86 12.83
N ALA A 76 5.92 -8.93 12.53
CA ALA A 76 4.91 -9.36 13.49
C ALA A 76 5.14 -10.81 13.94
N LYS A 77 5.52 -11.68 13.00
CA LYS A 77 5.82 -13.09 13.32
C LYS A 77 7.03 -13.21 14.22
N LYS A 78 8.07 -12.43 13.98
CA LYS A 78 9.27 -12.41 14.84
C LYS A 78 8.95 -11.93 16.24
N GLU A 79 8.19 -10.85 16.37
CA GLU A 79 7.78 -10.32 17.66
C GLU A 79 6.94 -11.33 18.43
N TYR A 80 6.04 -12.00 17.76
CA TYR A 80 5.21 -13.05 18.33
C TYR A 80 6.07 -14.22 18.85
N SER A 81 7.03 -14.67 18.06
CA SER A 81 7.94 -15.77 18.45
C SER A 81 8.78 -15.40 19.66
N LEU A 82 9.26 -14.15 19.73
CA LEU A 82 10.08 -13.69 20.86
C LEU A 82 9.26 -13.53 22.15
N ALA A 83 7.97 -13.22 22.02
CA ALA A 83 7.07 -13.05 23.16
C ALA A 83 6.61 -14.38 23.75
N ASN A 84 6.68 -15.45 22.97
CA ASN A 84 6.28 -16.79 23.38
C ASN A 84 7.51 -17.70 23.47
#